data_6e7ef478743c884123ef7f3fe1fe25c9
#
_entry.id   6e7ef478743c884123ef7f3fe1fe25c9
#
_cell.length_a   1.000
_cell.length_b   1.000
_cell.length_c   1.000
_cell.angle_alpha   90.00
_cell.angle_beta   90.00
_cell.angle_gamma   90.00
#
_symmetry.space_group_name_H-M   'P 1'
#
loop_
_entity.id
_entity.type
_entity.pdbx_description
1 polymer ?
#
loop_
_entity_poly.entity_id
_entity_poly.type
_entity_poly.pdbx_seq_one_letter_code
_entity_poly.pdbx_strand_id
1 'polypeptide(L)'
;GLKGIIVTGAGEKAFVAGADISEFNGLNIENAKALAQRGHDIFFSIEHTSIPVIAVVNGFALGGGCELSMACHLRVATTNAKFGQPEVNLGIIAGYGGTQRLIQYIGKAKALELHLTADMIDAQTALNLGLVNYVEADKNAAIEKAKAIINKAATKGPVAVAKVIECTNAYFKDGVDGFDYEVNAFASLFHTEDVKEGVAAFLEKRKPEFKGK
;
A
#
# COMPACT_ATOMS: atom_id res chain seq x y z
N GLY A 1 -13.74 -8.83 -14.69
CA GLY A 1 -12.32 -8.72 -14.34
C GLY A 1 -12.12 -8.62 -12.84
N LEU A 2 -10.88 -8.71 -12.37
CA LEU A 2 -10.50 -8.56 -10.98
C LEU A 2 -10.80 -7.12 -10.51
N LYS A 3 -11.38 -6.97 -9.31
CA LYS A 3 -11.81 -5.67 -8.78
C LYS A 3 -10.86 -5.10 -7.70
N GLY A 4 -10.02 -5.95 -7.14
CA GLY A 4 -9.03 -5.61 -6.13
C GLY A 4 -8.32 -6.85 -5.61
N ILE A 5 -7.28 -6.64 -4.82
CA ILE A 5 -6.43 -7.69 -4.25
C ILE A 5 -6.36 -7.49 -2.74
N ILE A 6 -6.46 -8.57 -1.98
CA ILE A 6 -6.20 -8.60 -0.54
C ILE A 6 -4.95 -9.44 -0.31
N VAL A 7 -3.96 -8.87 0.38
CA VAL A 7 -2.76 -9.55 0.82
C VAL A 7 -2.85 -9.76 2.32
N THR A 8 -2.67 -10.99 2.80
CA THR A 8 -2.72 -11.30 4.24
C THR A 8 -1.82 -12.48 4.59
N GLY A 9 -1.39 -12.58 5.83
CA GLY A 9 -0.63 -13.73 6.33
C GLY A 9 -1.48 -14.99 6.43
N ALA A 10 -0.91 -16.16 6.15
CA ALA A 10 -1.64 -17.44 6.16
C ALA A 10 -2.10 -17.85 7.57
N GLY A 11 -1.25 -17.65 8.59
CA GLY A 11 -1.56 -18.02 9.99
C GLY A 11 -2.17 -16.86 10.78
N GLU A 12 -2.15 -17.00 12.11
CA GLU A 12 -2.70 -16.01 13.04
C GLU A 12 -1.63 -15.09 13.66
N LYS A 13 -0.35 -15.50 13.62
CA LYS A 13 0.73 -14.82 14.34
C LYS A 13 1.36 -13.68 13.55
N ALA A 14 1.47 -13.81 12.25
CA ALA A 14 2.17 -12.84 11.42
C ALA A 14 1.45 -12.57 10.11
N PHE A 15 1.53 -11.33 9.67
CA PHE A 15 1.33 -10.95 8.28
C PHE A 15 2.57 -11.40 7.48
N VAL A 16 3.71 -10.76 7.71
CA VAL A 16 5.04 -11.16 7.25
C VAL A 16 6.06 -10.68 8.28
N ALA A 17 6.80 -11.58 8.90
CA ALA A 17 7.71 -11.28 10.01
C ALA A 17 9.13 -10.85 9.57
N GLY A 18 9.35 -10.61 8.28
CA GLY A 18 10.62 -10.20 7.70
C GLY A 18 11.02 -11.07 6.51
N ALA A 19 12.18 -10.75 5.94
CA ALA A 19 12.84 -11.58 4.93
C ALA A 19 13.51 -12.80 5.59
N ASP A 20 13.83 -13.82 4.80
CA ASP A 20 14.67 -14.92 5.29
C ASP A 20 16.10 -14.43 5.48
N ILE A 21 16.49 -14.28 6.76
CA ILE A 21 17.81 -13.76 7.12
C ILE A 21 18.95 -14.70 6.63
N SER A 22 18.66 -15.99 6.40
CA SER A 22 19.66 -16.91 5.86
C SER A 22 20.13 -16.54 4.45
N GLU A 23 19.28 -15.86 3.66
CA GLU A 23 19.63 -15.33 2.34
C GLU A 23 20.72 -14.24 2.39
N PHE A 24 20.90 -13.59 3.54
CA PHE A 24 21.91 -12.54 3.68
C PHE A 24 23.32 -13.08 3.92
N ASN A 25 23.42 -14.36 4.30
CA ASN A 25 24.71 -14.97 4.57
C ASN A 25 25.55 -15.10 3.30
N GLY A 26 26.73 -14.52 3.32
CA GLY A 26 27.67 -14.57 2.18
C GLY A 26 27.32 -13.62 1.03
N LEU A 27 26.38 -12.70 1.18
CA LEU A 27 26.14 -11.66 0.18
C LEU A 27 27.37 -10.73 0.06
N ASN A 28 27.82 -10.52 -1.15
CA ASN A 28 28.72 -9.42 -1.48
C ASN A 28 27.88 -8.16 -1.82
N ILE A 29 28.57 -7.02 -2.00
CA ILE A 29 27.91 -5.72 -2.27
C ILE A 29 27.02 -5.78 -3.52
N GLU A 30 27.47 -6.44 -4.58
CA GLU A 30 26.72 -6.52 -5.84
C GLU A 30 25.44 -7.33 -5.68
N ASN A 31 25.51 -8.48 -5.02
CA ASN A 31 24.37 -9.34 -4.75
C ASN A 31 23.38 -8.69 -3.77
N ALA A 32 23.88 -7.98 -2.75
CA ALA A 32 23.04 -7.22 -1.83
C ALA A 32 22.28 -6.10 -2.56
N LYS A 33 22.97 -5.37 -3.46
CA LYS A 33 22.31 -4.36 -4.30
C LYS A 33 21.25 -4.97 -5.21
N ALA A 34 21.53 -6.08 -5.86
CA ALA A 34 20.59 -6.77 -6.72
C ALA A 34 19.36 -7.28 -5.97
N LEU A 35 19.57 -7.80 -4.74
CA LEU A 35 18.47 -8.23 -3.85
C LEU A 35 17.56 -7.04 -3.48
N ALA A 36 18.14 -5.93 -3.05
CA ALA A 36 17.38 -4.73 -2.70
C ALA A 36 16.63 -4.18 -3.93
N GLN A 37 17.27 -4.10 -5.10
CA GLN A 37 16.62 -3.63 -6.33
C GLN A 37 15.42 -4.50 -6.70
N ARG A 38 15.57 -5.83 -6.66
CA ARG A 38 14.46 -6.76 -6.92
C ARG A 38 13.30 -6.56 -5.97
N GLY A 39 13.57 -6.31 -4.68
CA GLY A 39 12.53 -5.99 -3.69
C GLY A 39 11.81 -4.69 -4.03
N HIS A 40 12.54 -3.64 -4.41
CA HIS A 40 11.96 -2.39 -4.88
C HIS A 40 11.07 -2.60 -6.11
N ASP A 41 11.54 -3.33 -7.13
CA ASP A 41 10.79 -3.56 -8.37
C ASP A 41 9.48 -4.29 -8.10
N ILE A 42 9.51 -5.32 -7.22
CA ILE A 42 8.31 -6.06 -6.81
C ILE A 42 7.34 -5.12 -6.06
N PHE A 43 7.81 -4.33 -5.10
CA PHE A 43 6.94 -3.46 -4.30
C PHE A 43 6.39 -2.30 -5.12
N PHE A 44 7.16 -1.74 -6.04
CA PHE A 44 6.64 -0.78 -7.00
C PHE A 44 5.59 -1.39 -7.94
N SER A 45 5.72 -2.66 -8.33
CA SER A 45 4.68 -3.31 -9.14
C SER A 45 3.34 -3.43 -8.40
N ILE A 46 3.38 -3.60 -7.08
CA ILE A 46 2.18 -3.58 -6.22
C ILE A 46 1.60 -2.16 -6.15
N GLU A 47 2.44 -1.18 -5.84
CA GLU A 47 2.09 0.22 -5.68
C GLU A 47 1.52 0.86 -6.95
N HIS A 48 2.00 0.40 -8.12
CA HIS A 48 1.51 0.87 -9.43
C HIS A 48 0.39 0.01 -10.02
N THR A 49 -0.15 -0.96 -9.26
CA THR A 49 -1.29 -1.75 -9.72
C THR A 49 -2.53 -0.87 -9.91
N SER A 50 -3.19 -0.99 -11.06
CA SER A 50 -4.34 -0.15 -11.45
C SER A 50 -5.65 -0.43 -10.71
N ILE A 51 -5.67 -1.44 -9.83
CA ILE A 51 -6.81 -1.82 -8.99
C ILE A 51 -6.40 -1.76 -7.51
N PRO A 52 -7.33 -1.54 -6.57
CA PRO A 52 -7.01 -1.49 -5.15
C PRO A 52 -6.30 -2.74 -4.65
N VAL A 53 -5.15 -2.58 -3.99
CA VAL A 53 -4.45 -3.63 -3.24
C VAL A 53 -4.49 -3.26 -1.76
N ILE A 54 -5.04 -4.14 -0.93
CA ILE A 54 -5.23 -3.90 0.51
C ILE A 54 -4.46 -4.94 1.32
N ALA A 55 -3.55 -4.49 2.18
CA ALA A 55 -2.92 -5.35 3.16
C ALA A 55 -3.87 -5.53 4.36
N VAL A 56 -4.23 -6.78 4.66
CA VAL A 56 -4.87 -7.16 5.92
C VAL A 56 -3.78 -7.68 6.85
N VAL A 57 -3.33 -6.81 7.74
CA VAL A 57 -2.20 -7.08 8.65
C VAL A 57 -2.72 -7.78 9.89
N ASN A 58 -2.64 -9.12 9.88
CA ASN A 58 -3.24 -10.00 10.89
C ASN A 58 -2.29 -10.40 12.03
N GLY A 59 -1.17 -9.71 12.19
CA GLY A 59 -0.17 -10.00 13.21
C GLY A 59 1.11 -9.21 12.96
N PHE A 60 2.28 -9.80 13.20
CA PHE A 60 3.56 -9.13 12.98
C PHE A 60 3.78 -8.76 11.51
N ALA A 61 4.08 -7.49 11.26
CA ALA A 61 4.54 -6.92 10.01
C ALA A 61 5.89 -6.24 10.27
N LEU A 62 6.99 -6.97 10.10
CA LEU A 62 8.33 -6.51 10.49
C LEU A 62 9.27 -6.47 9.29
N GLY A 63 10.14 -5.46 9.25
CA GLY A 63 11.10 -5.30 8.17
C GLY A 63 10.45 -5.35 6.80
N GLY A 64 10.90 -6.24 5.94
CA GLY A 64 10.30 -6.47 4.62
C GLY A 64 8.78 -6.70 4.64
N GLY A 65 8.23 -7.23 5.73
CA GLY A 65 6.79 -7.39 5.91
C GLY A 65 6.07 -6.06 6.17
N CYS A 66 6.68 -5.16 6.94
CA CYS A 66 6.18 -3.80 7.11
C CYS A 66 6.27 -3.04 5.78
N GLU A 67 7.38 -3.18 5.05
CA GLU A 67 7.60 -2.60 3.73
C GLU A 67 6.57 -3.09 2.71
N LEU A 68 6.27 -4.39 2.66
CA LEU A 68 5.22 -4.96 1.83
C LEU A 68 3.84 -4.36 2.16
N SER A 69 3.53 -4.22 3.45
CA SER A 69 2.26 -3.62 3.87
C SER A 69 2.14 -2.17 3.38
N MET A 70 3.24 -1.42 3.40
CA MET A 70 3.30 -0.03 2.93
C MET A 70 3.25 0.10 1.40
N ALA A 71 3.71 -0.90 0.66
CA ALA A 71 3.59 -0.95 -0.80
C ALA A 71 2.15 -1.23 -1.27
N CYS A 72 1.29 -1.77 -0.41
CA CYS A 72 -0.15 -1.86 -0.70
C CYS A 72 -0.81 -0.49 -0.59
N HIS A 73 -1.89 -0.25 -1.35
CA HIS A 73 -2.57 1.03 -1.37
C HIS A 73 -3.19 1.38 -0.01
N LEU A 74 -3.82 0.41 0.65
CA LEU A 74 -4.47 0.57 1.96
C LEU A 74 -4.05 -0.55 2.91
N ARG A 75 -4.21 -0.30 4.22
CA ARG A 75 -3.89 -1.24 5.29
C ARG A 75 -5.05 -1.32 6.26
N VAL A 76 -5.52 -2.55 6.52
CA VAL A 76 -6.46 -2.87 7.58
C VAL A 76 -5.73 -3.78 8.57
N ALA A 77 -5.56 -3.34 9.80
CA ALA A 77 -4.87 -4.11 10.82
C ALA A 77 -5.86 -4.86 11.73
N THR A 78 -5.44 -5.96 12.31
CA THR A 78 -6.12 -6.54 13.46
C THR A 78 -5.58 -5.96 14.76
N THR A 79 -6.34 -6.05 15.85
CA THR A 79 -5.95 -5.49 17.17
C THR A 79 -4.61 -6.05 17.70
N ASN A 80 -4.23 -7.27 17.29
CA ASN A 80 -2.95 -7.88 17.66
C ASN A 80 -1.79 -7.54 16.72
N ALA A 81 -2.02 -6.76 15.66
CA ALA A 81 -0.98 -6.41 14.71
C ALA A 81 0.12 -5.55 15.35
N LYS A 82 1.36 -5.81 14.93
CA LYS A 82 2.56 -5.05 15.32
C LYS A 82 3.35 -4.68 14.09
N PHE A 83 3.84 -3.45 14.05
CA PHE A 83 4.63 -2.91 12.94
C PHE A 83 6.00 -2.48 13.44
N GLY A 84 7.04 -2.72 12.67
CA GLY A 84 8.40 -2.32 13.03
C GLY A 84 9.38 -2.49 11.88
N GLN A 85 10.53 -1.81 12.03
CA GLN A 85 11.66 -1.85 11.10
C GLN A 85 12.93 -2.22 11.89
N PRO A 86 13.13 -3.53 12.21
CA PRO A 86 14.17 -3.97 13.12
C PRO A 86 15.54 -4.17 12.46
N GLU A 87 15.73 -3.75 11.23
CA GLU A 87 16.91 -4.03 10.39
C GLU A 87 18.22 -3.56 11.05
N VAL A 88 18.20 -2.46 11.81
CA VAL A 88 19.40 -1.95 12.49
C VAL A 88 19.93 -2.92 13.54
N ASN A 89 19.11 -3.84 14.09
CA ASN A 89 19.56 -4.91 14.97
C ASN A 89 20.51 -5.90 14.27
N LEU A 90 20.48 -5.93 12.93
CA LEU A 90 21.35 -6.76 12.10
C LEU A 90 22.51 -5.95 11.48
N GLY A 91 22.64 -4.65 11.83
CA GLY A 91 23.64 -3.76 11.24
C GLY A 91 23.34 -3.36 9.78
N ILE A 92 22.09 -3.48 9.35
CA ILE A 92 21.61 -3.08 8.02
C ILE A 92 20.47 -2.07 8.14
N ILE A 93 20.00 -1.56 7.01
CA ILE A 93 18.81 -0.70 6.95
C ILE A 93 17.68 -1.45 6.21
N ALA A 94 16.46 -0.93 6.28
CA ALA A 94 15.35 -1.35 5.44
C ALA A 94 15.76 -1.28 3.95
N GLY A 95 15.63 -2.37 3.22
CA GLY A 95 16.17 -2.54 1.88
C GLY A 95 15.14 -2.48 0.75
N TYR A 96 13.84 -2.50 1.07
CA TYR A 96 12.76 -2.57 0.08
C TYR A 96 11.87 -1.33 0.09
N GLY A 97 12.41 -0.20 0.57
CA GLY A 97 11.79 1.12 0.53
C GLY A 97 11.18 1.58 1.85
N GLY A 98 11.42 0.87 2.97
CA GLY A 98 10.90 1.24 4.29
C GLY A 98 11.30 2.63 4.73
N THR A 99 12.57 3.02 4.51
CA THR A 99 13.06 4.36 4.84
C THR A 99 12.33 5.48 4.09
N GLN A 100 11.80 5.20 2.91
CA GLN A 100 11.10 6.17 2.08
C GLN A 100 9.59 6.16 2.35
N ARG A 101 8.96 4.97 2.33
CA ARG A 101 7.51 4.85 2.50
C ARG A 101 7.03 5.19 3.92
N LEU A 102 7.78 4.80 4.95
CA LEU A 102 7.35 5.07 6.33
C LEU A 102 7.22 6.57 6.60
N ILE A 103 8.13 7.39 6.06
CA ILE A 103 8.08 8.85 6.16
C ILE A 103 6.79 9.42 5.56
N GLN A 104 6.30 8.84 4.45
CA GLN A 104 5.10 9.31 3.77
C GLN A 104 3.84 9.14 4.65
N TYR A 105 3.82 8.10 5.49
CA TYR A 105 2.66 7.80 6.34
C TYR A 105 2.71 8.46 7.71
N ILE A 106 3.87 8.45 8.38
CA ILE A 106 3.97 8.86 9.80
C ILE A 106 4.89 10.06 10.04
N GLY A 107 5.40 10.65 8.96
CA GLY A 107 6.31 11.80 9.03
C GLY A 107 7.73 11.42 9.43
N LYS A 108 8.67 12.34 9.14
CA LYS A 108 10.12 12.10 9.23
C LYS A 108 10.58 11.74 10.67
N ALA A 109 10.12 12.49 11.68
CA ALA A 109 10.63 12.32 13.04
C ALA A 109 10.24 10.94 13.62
N LYS A 110 8.99 10.53 13.45
CA LYS A 110 8.51 9.23 13.97
C LYS A 110 9.04 8.05 13.16
N ALA A 111 9.16 8.20 11.85
CA ALA A 111 9.80 7.18 11.01
C ALA A 111 11.27 6.96 11.42
N LEU A 112 12.02 8.07 11.63
CA LEU A 112 13.40 7.98 12.03
C LEU A 112 13.55 7.33 13.41
N GLU A 113 12.70 7.67 14.39
CA GLU A 113 12.67 7.03 15.70
C GLU A 113 12.54 5.51 15.58
N LEU A 114 11.53 5.02 14.84
CA LEU A 114 11.30 3.58 14.69
C LEU A 114 12.46 2.87 13.97
N HIS A 115 13.07 3.50 12.96
CA HIS A 115 14.23 2.93 12.28
C HIS A 115 15.48 2.88 13.18
N LEU A 116 15.70 3.87 14.03
CA LEU A 116 16.88 3.95 14.89
C LEU A 116 16.78 3.05 16.13
N THR A 117 15.58 2.90 16.68
CA THR A 117 15.36 2.12 17.91
C THR A 117 15.00 0.67 17.65
N ALA A 118 14.56 0.34 16.44
CA ALA A 118 13.95 -0.95 16.10
C ALA A 118 12.69 -1.28 16.93
N ASP A 119 12.07 -0.27 17.54
CA ASP A 119 10.87 -0.45 18.34
C ASP A 119 9.68 -0.84 17.44
N MET A 120 8.75 -1.58 18.04
CA MET A 120 7.49 -1.93 17.39
C MET A 120 6.36 -1.06 17.93
N ILE A 121 5.44 -0.68 17.04
CA ILE A 121 4.19 -0.03 17.41
C ILE A 121 3.01 -1.00 17.24
N ASP A 122 1.99 -0.83 18.07
CA ASP A 122 0.75 -1.59 17.96
C ASP A 122 -0.22 -1.02 16.92
N ALA A 123 -1.29 -1.76 16.66
CA ALA A 123 -2.29 -1.37 15.67
C ALA A 123 -2.94 -0.02 15.96
N GLN A 124 -3.22 0.29 17.24
CA GLN A 124 -3.85 1.55 17.60
C GLN A 124 -2.90 2.74 17.41
N THR A 125 -1.63 2.58 17.78
CA THR A 125 -0.60 3.59 17.51
C THR A 125 -0.42 3.78 16.00
N ALA A 126 -0.39 2.69 15.23
CA ALA A 126 -0.29 2.73 13.77
C ALA A 126 -1.48 3.46 13.13
N LEU A 127 -2.71 3.29 13.67
CA LEU A 127 -3.90 4.03 13.26
C LEU A 127 -3.77 5.52 13.57
N ASN A 128 -3.37 5.86 14.78
CA ASN A 128 -3.23 7.26 15.21
C ASN A 128 -2.15 8.02 14.41
N LEU A 129 -1.11 7.32 13.97
CA LEU A 129 -0.05 7.88 13.14
C LEU A 129 -0.38 7.93 11.63
N GLY A 130 -1.47 7.29 11.21
CA GLY A 130 -1.85 7.22 9.80
C GLY A 130 -1.18 6.09 9.00
N LEU A 131 -0.43 5.21 9.67
CA LEU A 131 0.17 4.05 8.99
C LEU A 131 -0.90 3.05 8.53
N VAL A 132 -1.98 2.85 9.28
CA VAL A 132 -3.11 2.01 8.89
C VAL A 132 -4.40 2.81 8.79
N ASN A 133 -5.32 2.36 7.92
CA ASN A 133 -6.59 3.03 7.69
C ASN A 133 -7.68 2.59 8.67
N TYR A 134 -7.62 1.34 9.15
CA TYR A 134 -8.63 0.73 10.03
C TYR A 134 -7.98 -0.29 10.94
N VAL A 135 -8.57 -0.47 12.13
CA VAL A 135 -8.26 -1.57 13.05
C VAL A 135 -9.54 -2.35 13.31
N GLU A 136 -9.49 -3.66 13.11
CA GLU A 136 -10.61 -4.58 13.30
C GLU A 136 -10.27 -5.63 14.36
N ALA A 137 -11.28 -6.24 14.95
CA ALA A 137 -11.11 -7.15 16.09
C ALA A 137 -10.26 -8.38 15.73
N ASP A 138 -10.46 -8.94 14.55
CA ASP A 138 -9.82 -10.16 14.10
C ASP A 138 -9.61 -10.16 12.57
N LYS A 139 -8.94 -11.22 12.07
CA LYS A 139 -8.61 -11.38 10.65
C LYS A 139 -9.84 -11.46 9.75
N ASN A 140 -10.92 -12.10 10.19
CA ASN A 140 -12.12 -12.24 9.39
C ASN A 140 -12.81 -10.87 9.25
N ALA A 141 -12.95 -10.12 10.33
CA ALA A 141 -13.47 -8.76 10.32
C ALA A 141 -12.63 -7.84 9.43
N ALA A 142 -11.29 -7.94 9.51
CA ALA A 142 -10.39 -7.17 8.68
C ALA A 142 -10.50 -7.51 7.17
N ILE A 143 -10.66 -8.79 6.83
CA ILE A 143 -10.93 -9.23 5.45
C ILE A 143 -12.27 -8.69 4.96
N GLU A 144 -13.33 -8.76 5.76
CA GLU A 144 -14.64 -8.22 5.38
C GLU A 144 -14.60 -6.71 5.20
N LYS A 145 -13.84 -6.00 6.04
CA LYS A 145 -13.58 -4.56 5.86
C LYS A 145 -12.88 -4.27 4.54
N ALA A 146 -11.83 -5.01 4.22
CA ALA A 146 -11.10 -4.87 2.96
C ALA A 146 -12.00 -5.15 1.75
N LYS A 147 -12.81 -6.22 1.80
CA LYS A 147 -13.81 -6.54 0.76
C LYS A 147 -14.83 -5.41 0.59
N ALA A 148 -15.33 -4.84 1.68
CA ALA A 148 -16.27 -3.72 1.63
C ALA A 148 -15.68 -2.50 0.90
N ILE A 149 -14.40 -2.18 1.15
CA ILE A 149 -13.69 -1.09 0.46
C ILE A 149 -13.56 -1.40 -1.03
N ILE A 150 -13.08 -2.61 -1.38
CA ILE A 150 -12.92 -3.04 -2.77
C ILE A 150 -14.27 -3.01 -3.50
N ASN A 151 -15.33 -3.55 -2.89
CA ASN A 151 -16.66 -3.56 -3.47
C ASN A 151 -17.19 -2.14 -3.70
N LYS A 152 -16.92 -1.21 -2.77
CA LYS A 152 -17.28 0.20 -2.95
C LYS A 152 -16.50 0.84 -4.09
N ALA A 153 -15.20 0.60 -4.21
CA ALA A 153 -14.37 1.07 -5.32
C ALA A 153 -14.84 0.48 -6.66
N ALA A 154 -15.24 -0.80 -6.67
CA ALA A 154 -15.74 -1.51 -7.87
C ALA A 154 -17.05 -0.94 -8.44
N THR A 155 -17.78 -0.10 -7.69
CA THR A 155 -18.94 0.65 -8.19
C THR A 155 -18.57 1.92 -8.94
N LYS A 156 -17.29 2.27 -9.03
CA LYS A 156 -16.78 3.49 -9.69
C LYS A 156 -16.21 3.16 -11.07
N GLY A 157 -16.02 4.18 -11.89
CA GLY A 157 -15.37 4.02 -13.19
C GLY A 157 -13.95 3.45 -13.03
N PRO A 158 -13.66 2.25 -13.55
CA PRO A 158 -12.39 1.59 -13.26
C PRO A 158 -11.17 2.34 -13.82
N VAL A 159 -11.32 3.05 -14.95
CA VAL A 159 -10.23 3.90 -15.48
C VAL A 159 -9.98 5.08 -14.54
N ALA A 160 -11.04 5.69 -13.98
CA ALA A 160 -10.89 6.77 -13.00
C ALA A 160 -10.21 6.30 -11.71
N VAL A 161 -10.57 5.10 -11.21
CA VAL A 161 -9.90 4.51 -10.03
C VAL A 161 -8.40 4.31 -10.30
N ALA A 162 -8.04 3.78 -11.48
CA ALA A 162 -6.64 3.64 -11.87
C ALA A 162 -5.90 4.99 -11.89
N LYS A 163 -6.52 6.02 -12.49
CA LYS A 163 -5.93 7.37 -12.54
C LYS A 163 -5.76 8.02 -11.17
N VAL A 164 -6.68 7.79 -10.23
CA VAL A 164 -6.50 8.24 -8.84
C VAL A 164 -5.26 7.61 -8.21
N ILE A 165 -5.03 6.32 -8.39
CA ILE A 165 -3.83 5.63 -7.89
C ILE A 165 -2.56 6.24 -8.52
N GLU A 166 -2.54 6.38 -9.85
CA GLU A 166 -1.41 6.95 -10.58
C GLU A 166 -1.08 8.39 -10.13
N CYS A 167 -2.08 9.27 -10.03
CA CYS A 167 -1.90 10.66 -9.61
C CYS A 167 -1.42 10.77 -8.16
N THR A 168 -1.96 9.94 -7.27
CA THR A 168 -1.54 9.92 -5.86
C THR A 168 -0.08 9.49 -5.74
N ASN A 169 0.35 8.48 -6.51
CA ASN A 169 1.74 8.02 -6.52
C ASN A 169 2.68 9.06 -7.17
N ALA A 170 2.20 9.83 -8.15
CA ALA A 170 2.97 10.88 -8.81
C ALA A 170 3.46 11.96 -7.83
N TYR A 171 2.72 12.24 -6.73
CA TYR A 171 3.12 13.19 -5.69
C TYR A 171 4.48 12.85 -5.06
N PHE A 172 4.83 11.57 -4.97
CA PHE A 172 6.07 11.09 -4.34
C PHE A 172 7.17 10.76 -5.36
N LYS A 173 6.95 11.10 -6.63
CA LYS A 173 7.89 10.77 -7.70
C LYS A 173 8.79 11.96 -8.03
N ASP A 174 10.10 11.80 -7.87
CA ASP A 174 11.08 12.83 -8.20
C ASP A 174 10.99 13.26 -9.66
N GLY A 175 11.05 14.58 -9.88
CA GLY A 175 11.04 15.17 -11.22
C GLY A 175 9.67 15.16 -11.91
N VAL A 176 8.61 14.80 -11.20
CA VAL A 176 7.23 14.87 -11.70
C VAL A 176 6.49 15.98 -10.98
N ASP A 177 5.90 16.90 -11.74
CA ASP A 177 4.90 17.83 -11.22
C ASP A 177 3.57 17.10 -11.08
N GLY A 178 3.19 16.77 -9.83
CA GLY A 178 1.97 16.02 -9.53
C GLY A 178 0.69 16.75 -9.96
N PHE A 179 0.68 18.09 -9.93
CA PHE A 179 -0.47 18.89 -10.39
C PHE A 179 -0.62 18.86 -11.91
N ASP A 180 0.48 18.98 -12.64
CA ASP A 180 0.45 18.84 -14.10
C ASP A 180 0.06 17.41 -14.50
N TYR A 181 0.57 16.40 -13.79
CA TYR A 181 0.18 15.01 -13.99
C TYR A 181 -1.33 14.81 -13.82
N GLU A 182 -1.93 15.37 -12.75
CA GLU A 182 -3.36 15.31 -12.47
C GLU A 182 -4.20 15.97 -13.57
N VAL A 183 -3.80 17.16 -14.06
CA VAL A 183 -4.49 17.86 -15.17
C VAL A 183 -4.54 16.98 -16.41
N ASN A 184 -3.42 16.38 -16.78
CA ASN A 184 -3.34 15.49 -17.95
C ASN A 184 -4.15 14.20 -17.76
N ALA A 185 -4.08 13.59 -16.57
CA ALA A 185 -4.86 12.41 -16.22
C ALA A 185 -6.36 12.70 -16.25
N PHE A 186 -6.81 13.83 -15.66
CA PHE A 186 -8.21 14.27 -15.70
C PHE A 186 -8.70 14.45 -17.14
N ALA A 187 -7.97 15.18 -17.96
CA ALA A 187 -8.34 15.40 -19.36
C ALA A 187 -8.45 14.08 -20.15
N SER A 188 -7.54 13.12 -19.89
CA SER A 188 -7.54 11.83 -20.58
C SER A 188 -8.81 11.01 -20.33
N LEU A 189 -9.48 11.19 -19.20
CA LEU A 189 -10.72 10.46 -18.88
C LEU A 189 -11.89 10.84 -19.80
N PHE A 190 -11.89 12.05 -20.38
CA PHE A 190 -12.96 12.50 -21.28
C PHE A 190 -13.01 11.75 -22.63
N HIS A 191 -12.01 10.93 -22.93
CA HIS A 191 -12.06 9.97 -24.03
C HIS A 191 -12.86 8.70 -23.70
N THR A 192 -13.19 8.46 -22.41
CA THR A 192 -13.89 7.24 -21.98
C THR A 192 -15.41 7.37 -22.10
N GLU A 193 -16.07 6.24 -22.35
CA GLU A 193 -17.54 6.15 -22.27
C GLU A 193 -18.04 6.35 -20.84
N ASP A 194 -17.25 5.97 -19.85
CA ASP A 194 -17.59 6.01 -18.43
C ASP A 194 -17.82 7.45 -17.93
N VAL A 195 -17.13 8.46 -18.47
CA VAL A 195 -17.39 9.86 -18.11
C VAL A 195 -18.78 10.29 -18.60
N LYS A 196 -19.16 9.93 -19.84
CA LYS A 196 -20.48 10.25 -20.40
C LYS A 196 -21.57 9.56 -19.58
N GLU A 197 -21.39 8.28 -19.26
CA GLU A 197 -22.32 7.51 -18.44
C GLU A 197 -22.45 8.10 -17.03
N GLY A 198 -21.33 8.43 -16.38
CA GLY A 198 -21.34 9.00 -15.05
C GLY A 198 -22.07 10.33 -14.96
N VAL A 199 -21.85 11.22 -15.94
CA VAL A 199 -22.55 12.52 -16.03
C VAL A 199 -24.03 12.33 -16.29
N ALA A 200 -24.42 11.48 -17.26
CA ALA A 200 -25.82 11.20 -17.55
C ALA A 200 -26.55 10.59 -16.36
N ALA A 201 -25.96 9.58 -15.73
CA ALA A 201 -26.54 8.92 -14.55
C ALA A 201 -26.74 9.90 -13.38
N PHE A 202 -25.78 10.81 -13.15
CA PHE A 202 -25.90 11.84 -12.13
C PHE A 202 -27.06 12.81 -12.39
N LEU A 203 -27.19 13.31 -13.60
CA LEU A 203 -28.28 14.23 -13.99
C LEU A 203 -29.66 13.56 -13.93
N GLU A 204 -29.72 12.27 -14.30
CA GLU A 204 -30.93 11.45 -14.30
C GLU A 204 -31.24 10.84 -12.92
N LYS A 205 -30.38 11.06 -11.91
CA LYS A 205 -30.51 10.53 -10.54
C LYS A 205 -30.62 8.99 -10.47
N ARG A 206 -29.94 8.29 -11.37
CA ARG A 206 -29.82 6.82 -11.40
C ARG A 206 -28.41 6.36 -11.05
N LYS A 207 -28.25 5.06 -10.82
CA LYS A 207 -26.91 4.45 -10.65
C LYS A 207 -26.21 4.34 -12.01
N PRO A 208 -24.92 4.71 -12.09
CA PRO A 208 -24.15 4.53 -13.32
C PRO A 208 -23.77 3.06 -13.55
N GLU A 209 -23.59 2.71 -14.84
CA GLU A 209 -23.13 1.39 -15.29
C GLU A 209 -21.79 1.52 -16.01
N PHE A 210 -20.71 1.62 -15.26
CA PHE A 210 -19.37 1.78 -15.79
C PHE A 210 -18.83 0.50 -16.45
N LYS A 211 -18.21 0.66 -17.61
CA LYS A 211 -17.68 -0.44 -18.43
C LYS A 211 -16.16 -0.49 -18.51
N GLY A 212 -15.47 0.57 -18.05
CA GLY A 212 -14.01 0.67 -18.06
C GLY A 212 -13.42 0.92 -19.45
N LYS A 213 -14.08 1.65 -20.28
CA LYS A 213 -13.65 1.97 -21.65
C LYS A 213 -14.19 3.33 -22.12
#